data_6512bc7f31cca8ea7448f3cb52200221
#
_entry.id   6512bc7f31cca8ea7448f3cb52200221
#
_cell.length_a   1.000
_cell.length_b   1.000
_cell.length_c   1.000
_cell.angle_alpha   90.00
_cell.angle_beta   90.00
_cell.angle_gamma   90.00
#
_symmetry.space_group_name_H-M   'P 1'
#
loop_
_entity.id
_entity.type
_entity.pdbx_description
1 polymer ?
#
loop_
_entity_poly.entity_id
_entity_poly.type
_entity_poly.pdbx_seq_one_letter_code
_entity_poly.pdbx_strand_id
1 'polypeptide(L)'
;RIKKTRSFRYISLSNVNNECAVILSAMAGVGGAIKTESQVAFNKGSLILENEGSGNLKMLDQKKCGLHEIDQALDALERCTAKLKKRILVACGTAALSDNYLTCLELELLRTVADSLGTPIPPFVFRETENGH
;
A
#
# COMPACT_ATOMS: atom_id res chain seq x y z
N ARG A 1 18.86 1.27 11.33
CA ARG A 1 18.45 -0.07 11.78
C ARG A 1 19.12 -1.15 10.96
N ILE A 2 19.70 -2.10 11.65
CA ILE A 2 20.41 -3.19 11.01
C ILE A 2 19.42 -4.29 10.65
N LYS A 3 19.44 -4.69 9.39
CA LYS A 3 18.59 -5.74 8.91
C LYS A 3 19.40 -6.98 8.66
N LYS A 4 18.94 -8.08 9.19
CA LYS A 4 19.58 -9.35 8.91
C LYS A 4 19.08 -9.90 7.60
N THR A 5 19.98 -10.54 6.87
CA THR A 5 19.59 -11.23 5.66
C THR A 5 18.69 -12.40 6.02
N ARG A 6 17.58 -12.50 5.34
CA ARG A 6 16.65 -13.60 5.55
C ARG A 6 16.90 -14.70 4.54
N SER A 7 16.79 -15.92 5.00
CA SER A 7 16.99 -17.07 4.13
C SER A 7 15.76 -17.36 3.27
N PHE A 8 14.60 -16.83 3.65
CA PHE A 8 13.38 -17.05 2.88
C PHE A 8 12.72 -15.71 2.56
N ARG A 9 11.93 -15.73 1.51
CA ARG A 9 11.17 -14.56 1.08
C ARG A 9 9.76 -14.99 0.75
N TYR A 10 8.84 -14.05 0.89
CA TYR A 10 7.49 -14.27 0.42
C TYR A 10 7.47 -14.13 -1.09
N ILE A 11 7.03 -15.17 -1.76
CA ILE A 11 6.94 -15.17 -3.22
C ILE A 11 5.49 -15.13 -3.70
N SER A 12 4.55 -15.13 -2.76
CA SER A 12 3.14 -15.07 -3.07
C SER A 12 2.48 -14.05 -2.13
N LEU A 13 1.62 -13.21 -2.68
CA LEU A 13 0.90 -12.24 -1.89
C LEU A 13 -0.06 -12.89 -0.90
N SER A 14 -0.49 -14.13 -1.16
CA SER A 14 -1.38 -14.82 -0.24
C SER A 14 -0.75 -15.02 1.13
N ASN A 15 0.58 -15.01 1.22
CA ASN A 15 1.28 -15.15 2.49
C ASN A 15 1.25 -13.87 3.32
N VAL A 16 0.92 -12.75 2.71
CA VAL A 16 0.93 -11.44 3.38
C VAL A 16 -0.37 -10.68 3.16
N ASN A 17 -1.49 -11.42 3.01
CA ASN A 17 -2.78 -10.79 2.79
C ASN A 17 -3.14 -9.78 3.87
N ASN A 18 -2.95 -10.14 5.14
CA ASN A 18 -3.31 -9.25 6.23
C ASN A 18 -2.45 -7.98 6.20
N GLU A 19 -1.18 -8.14 5.92
CA GLU A 19 -0.27 -7.00 5.86
C GLU A 19 -0.62 -6.07 4.72
N CYS A 20 -0.97 -6.64 3.57
CA CYS A 20 -1.42 -5.83 2.44
C CYS A 20 -2.71 -5.10 2.78
N ALA A 21 -3.63 -5.76 3.48
CA ALA A 21 -4.89 -5.13 3.88
C ALA A 21 -4.64 -3.96 4.83
N VAL A 22 -3.69 -4.11 5.76
CA VAL A 22 -3.34 -3.01 6.69
C VAL A 22 -2.84 -1.80 5.92
N ILE A 23 -1.89 -2.00 5.01
CA ILE A 23 -1.28 -0.89 4.27
C ILE A 23 -2.31 -0.22 3.36
N LEU A 24 -3.11 -1.00 2.63
CA LEU A 24 -4.11 -0.44 1.75
C LEU A 24 -5.20 0.29 2.53
N SER A 25 -5.61 -0.26 3.68
CA SER A 25 -6.61 0.39 4.50
C SER A 25 -6.10 1.72 5.04
N ALA A 26 -4.84 1.75 5.46
CA ALA A 26 -4.23 2.99 5.93
C ALA A 26 -4.17 4.02 4.79
N MET A 27 -3.76 3.58 3.60
CA MET A 27 -3.66 4.47 2.46
C MET A 27 -5.04 5.01 2.06
N ALA A 28 -6.04 4.15 2.07
CA ALA A 28 -7.39 4.55 1.69
C ALA A 28 -8.00 5.54 2.68
N GLY A 29 -7.59 5.46 3.95
CA GLY A 29 -8.18 6.31 4.98
C GLY A 29 -7.43 7.59 5.27
N VAL A 30 -6.18 7.70 4.84
CA VAL A 30 -5.33 8.81 5.26
C VAL A 30 -5.77 10.15 4.65
N GLY A 31 -6.50 10.10 3.55
CA GLY A 31 -6.97 11.32 2.90
C GLY A 31 -8.14 11.99 3.61
N GLY A 32 -8.62 11.42 4.70
CA GLY A 32 -9.74 11.98 5.45
C GLY A 32 -11.06 11.82 4.76
N ALA A 33 -11.14 10.95 3.78
CA ALA A 33 -12.36 10.73 3.02
C ALA A 33 -13.45 10.09 3.88
N ILE A 34 -14.68 10.28 3.46
CA ILE A 34 -15.79 9.57 4.09
C ILE A 34 -15.64 8.08 3.80
N LYS A 35 -16.31 7.28 4.60
CA LYS A 35 -16.13 5.83 4.57
C LYS A 35 -16.37 5.22 3.21
N THR A 36 -17.39 5.70 2.48
CA THR A 36 -17.68 5.17 1.14
C THR A 36 -16.53 5.42 0.17
N GLU A 37 -15.94 6.61 0.24
CA GLU A 37 -14.82 6.94 -0.64
C GLU A 37 -13.59 6.12 -0.29
N SER A 38 -13.37 5.90 1.00
CA SER A 38 -12.26 5.06 1.43
C SER A 38 -12.44 3.63 0.94
N GLN A 39 -13.67 3.12 0.97
CA GLN A 39 -13.93 1.77 0.49
C GLN A 39 -13.67 1.66 -1.00
N VAL A 40 -14.05 2.67 -1.78
CA VAL A 40 -13.77 2.68 -3.21
C VAL A 40 -12.27 2.68 -3.47
N ALA A 41 -11.52 3.51 -2.74
CA ALA A 41 -10.07 3.57 -2.87
C ALA A 41 -9.43 2.23 -2.55
N PHE A 42 -9.86 1.63 -1.46
CA PHE A 42 -9.36 0.32 -1.07
C PHE A 42 -9.65 -0.73 -2.14
N ASN A 43 -10.88 -0.73 -2.66
CA ASN A 43 -11.26 -1.70 -3.66
C ASN A 43 -10.41 -1.60 -4.92
N LYS A 44 -10.10 -0.38 -5.34
CA LYS A 44 -9.26 -0.20 -6.53
C LYS A 44 -7.87 -0.75 -6.33
N GLY A 45 -7.28 -0.50 -5.15
CA GLY A 45 -5.96 -1.03 -4.86
C GLY A 45 -5.96 -2.53 -4.70
N SER A 46 -6.97 -3.07 -4.03
CA SER A 46 -7.02 -4.51 -3.76
C SER A 46 -7.17 -5.32 -5.04
N LEU A 47 -7.85 -4.78 -6.04
CA LEU A 47 -7.97 -5.48 -7.32
C LEU A 47 -6.61 -5.76 -7.94
N ILE A 48 -5.69 -4.81 -7.83
CA ILE A 48 -4.36 -4.99 -8.40
C ILE A 48 -3.65 -6.14 -7.71
N LEU A 49 -3.75 -6.22 -6.38
CA LEU A 49 -3.10 -7.28 -5.63
C LEU A 49 -3.78 -8.62 -5.85
N GLU A 50 -5.10 -8.63 -5.95
CA GLU A 50 -5.82 -9.87 -6.21
C GLU A 50 -5.46 -10.44 -7.57
N ASN A 51 -5.23 -9.58 -8.56
CA ASN A 51 -4.76 -10.03 -9.87
C ASN A 51 -3.35 -10.62 -9.82
N GLU A 52 -2.57 -10.26 -8.79
CA GLU A 52 -1.22 -10.79 -8.61
C GLU A 52 -1.18 -11.98 -7.67
N GLY A 53 -2.32 -12.49 -7.28
CA GLY A 53 -2.37 -13.72 -6.50
C GLY A 53 -2.68 -13.57 -5.03
N SER A 54 -3.02 -12.38 -4.57
CA SER A 54 -3.45 -12.24 -3.18
C SER A 54 -4.83 -12.86 -3.03
N GLY A 55 -5.16 -13.23 -1.80
CA GLY A 55 -6.52 -13.64 -1.49
C GLY A 55 -7.45 -12.43 -1.49
N ASN A 56 -8.70 -12.69 -1.15
CA ASN A 56 -9.70 -11.64 -1.07
C ASN A 56 -9.38 -10.72 0.12
N LEU A 57 -9.07 -9.47 -0.17
CA LEU A 57 -8.69 -8.50 0.86
C LEU A 57 -9.91 -7.73 1.33
N LYS A 58 -9.95 -7.44 2.62
CA LYS A 58 -11.03 -6.66 3.21
C LYS A 58 -10.46 -5.43 3.89
N MET A 59 -11.15 -4.30 3.73
CA MET A 59 -10.71 -3.07 4.37
C MET A 59 -10.86 -3.20 5.89
N LEU A 60 -9.82 -2.79 6.61
CA LEU A 60 -9.81 -2.85 8.05
C LEU A 60 -10.23 -1.52 8.64
N ASP A 61 -10.75 -1.56 9.87
CA ASP A 61 -11.05 -0.36 10.63
C ASP A 61 -9.78 0.45 10.83
N GLN A 62 -9.89 1.77 10.76
CA GLN A 62 -8.74 2.65 10.94
C GLN A 62 -8.07 2.43 12.30
N LYS A 63 -8.81 2.00 13.29
CA LYS A 63 -8.23 1.68 14.59
C LYS A 63 -7.22 0.55 14.52
N LYS A 64 -7.34 -0.31 13.50
CA LYS A 64 -6.42 -1.43 13.30
C LYS A 64 -5.30 -1.08 12.35
N CYS A 65 -5.20 0.17 11.93
CA CYS A 65 -4.20 0.63 10.97
C CYS A 65 -3.38 1.77 11.55
N GLY A 66 -3.04 1.67 12.84
CA GLY A 66 -2.18 2.65 13.49
C GLY A 66 -0.73 2.51 13.07
N LEU A 67 0.11 3.40 13.58
CA LEU A 67 1.53 3.40 13.22
C LEU A 67 2.21 2.07 13.54
N HIS A 68 1.84 1.47 14.67
CA HIS A 68 2.42 0.20 15.06
C HIS A 68 2.07 -0.90 14.07
N GLU A 69 0.80 -0.95 13.68
CA GLU A 69 0.33 -1.96 12.75
C GLU A 69 0.95 -1.77 11.38
N ILE A 70 1.06 -0.51 10.95
CA ILE A 70 1.70 -0.20 9.67
C ILE A 70 3.16 -0.64 9.70
N ASP A 71 3.86 -0.35 10.78
CA ASP A 71 5.26 -0.70 10.94
C ASP A 71 5.47 -2.21 10.84
N GLN A 72 4.62 -2.96 11.55
CA GLN A 72 4.71 -4.42 11.50
C GLN A 72 4.42 -4.95 10.11
N ALA A 73 3.42 -4.38 9.45
CA ALA A 73 3.07 -4.80 8.10
C ALA A 73 4.24 -4.53 7.14
N LEU A 74 4.87 -3.37 7.25
CA LEU A 74 5.99 -3.03 6.37
C LEU A 74 7.18 -3.95 6.60
N ASP A 75 7.43 -4.34 7.86
CA ASP A 75 8.50 -5.29 8.15
C ASP A 75 8.26 -6.62 7.43
N ALA A 76 7.02 -7.09 7.44
CA ALA A 76 6.70 -8.34 6.76
C ALA A 76 6.79 -8.18 5.25
N LEU A 77 6.27 -7.08 4.72
CA LEU A 77 6.27 -6.87 3.28
C LEU A 77 7.67 -6.67 2.71
N GLU A 78 8.59 -6.21 3.53
CA GLU A 78 9.97 -6.06 3.08
C GLU A 78 10.60 -7.39 2.70
N ARG A 79 10.07 -8.50 3.19
CA ARG A 79 10.57 -9.83 2.84
C ARG A 79 10.00 -10.36 1.53
N CYS A 80 9.12 -9.63 0.90
CA CYS A 80 8.58 -10.01 -0.39
C CYS A 80 9.63 -9.83 -1.48
N THR A 81 9.43 -10.50 -2.60
CA THR A 81 10.31 -10.31 -3.75
C THR A 81 10.15 -8.90 -4.31
N ALA A 82 11.12 -8.48 -5.11
CA ALA A 82 11.08 -7.14 -5.70
C ALA A 82 9.82 -6.97 -6.56
N LYS A 83 9.41 -8.00 -7.27
CA LYS A 83 8.20 -7.94 -8.08
C LYS A 83 6.97 -7.67 -7.25
N LEU A 84 6.83 -8.37 -6.13
CA LEU A 84 5.68 -8.18 -5.25
C LEU A 84 5.69 -6.79 -4.60
N LYS A 85 6.86 -6.33 -4.17
CA LYS A 85 6.98 -4.99 -3.61
C LYS A 85 6.51 -3.92 -4.58
N LYS A 86 6.89 -4.08 -5.84
CA LYS A 86 6.47 -3.13 -6.87
C LYS A 86 4.95 -3.15 -7.04
N ARG A 87 4.35 -4.34 -7.07
CA ARG A 87 2.89 -4.43 -7.20
C ARG A 87 2.18 -3.83 -6.00
N ILE A 88 2.72 -4.03 -4.80
CA ILE A 88 2.15 -3.43 -3.60
C ILE A 88 2.16 -1.90 -3.72
N LEU A 89 3.25 -1.32 -4.20
CA LEU A 89 3.31 0.13 -4.37
C LEU A 89 2.37 0.62 -5.45
N VAL A 90 2.21 -0.13 -6.55
CA VAL A 90 1.23 0.23 -7.57
C VAL A 90 -0.17 0.24 -6.98
N ALA A 91 -0.49 -0.76 -6.16
CA ALA A 91 -1.80 -0.81 -5.50
C ALA A 91 -2.00 0.38 -4.57
N CYS A 92 -0.98 0.73 -3.78
CA CYS A 92 -1.07 1.87 -2.89
C CYS A 92 -1.25 3.17 -3.65
N GLY A 93 -0.50 3.35 -4.74
CA GLY A 93 -0.63 4.55 -5.56
C GLY A 93 -2.01 4.64 -6.21
N THR A 94 -2.54 3.51 -6.67
CA THR A 94 -3.87 3.46 -7.25
C THR A 94 -4.94 3.86 -6.24
N ALA A 95 -4.80 3.36 -5.00
CA ALA A 95 -5.73 3.72 -3.94
C ALA A 95 -5.63 5.21 -3.61
N ALA A 96 -4.41 5.74 -3.53
CA ALA A 96 -4.20 7.14 -3.19
C ALA A 96 -4.79 8.07 -4.24
N LEU A 97 -4.78 7.66 -5.50
CA LEU A 97 -5.24 8.48 -6.61
C LEU A 97 -6.69 8.17 -7.02
N SER A 98 -7.43 7.44 -6.20
CA SER A 98 -8.76 6.98 -6.61
C SER A 98 -9.71 8.13 -6.91
N ASP A 99 -9.49 9.30 -6.31
CA ASP A 99 -10.31 10.49 -6.57
C ASP A 99 -9.60 11.50 -7.46
N ASN A 100 -8.51 11.08 -8.09
CA ASN A 100 -7.68 11.90 -8.99
C ASN A 100 -6.93 13.02 -8.25
N TYR A 101 -6.86 12.94 -6.93
CA TYR A 101 -6.06 13.87 -6.13
C TYR A 101 -5.06 13.10 -5.29
N LEU A 102 -3.91 13.72 -5.08
CA LEU A 102 -2.92 13.17 -4.18
C LEU A 102 -2.62 14.22 -3.12
N THR A 103 -3.10 13.99 -1.91
CA THR A 103 -2.84 14.92 -0.83
C THR A 103 -1.42 14.75 -0.31
N CYS A 104 -0.96 15.75 0.46
CA CYS A 104 0.37 15.68 1.07
C CYS A 104 0.49 14.48 2.00
N LEU A 105 -0.57 14.19 2.77
CA LEU A 105 -0.55 13.05 3.68
C LEU A 105 -0.46 11.73 2.94
N GLU A 106 -1.20 11.63 1.84
CA GLU A 106 -1.14 10.42 1.01
C GLU A 106 0.24 10.23 0.41
N LEU A 107 0.83 11.32 -0.08
CA LEU A 107 2.16 11.25 -0.65
C LEU A 107 3.21 10.86 0.40
N GLU A 108 3.10 11.42 1.60
CA GLU A 108 4.03 11.10 2.67
C GLU A 108 3.92 9.63 3.09
N LEU A 109 2.71 9.12 3.20
CA LEU A 109 2.54 7.71 3.52
C LEU A 109 3.08 6.83 2.41
N LEU A 110 2.81 7.21 1.16
CA LEU A 110 3.31 6.45 0.02
C LEU A 110 4.85 6.42 0.00
N ARG A 111 5.47 7.56 0.31
CA ARG A 111 6.94 7.61 0.42
C ARG A 111 7.47 6.72 1.53
N THR A 112 6.78 6.71 2.66
CA THR A 112 7.17 5.87 3.78
C THR A 112 7.13 4.40 3.38
N VAL A 113 6.07 3.99 2.70
CA VAL A 113 5.95 2.62 2.22
C VAL A 113 7.07 2.31 1.23
N ALA A 114 7.29 3.20 0.28
CA ALA A 114 8.33 3.00 -0.74
C ALA A 114 9.71 2.87 -0.10
N ASP A 115 10.02 3.75 0.86
CA ASP A 115 11.31 3.70 1.53
C ASP A 115 11.49 2.41 2.31
N SER A 116 10.44 1.99 3.01
CA SER A 116 10.51 0.77 3.81
C SER A 116 10.72 -0.46 2.93
N LEU A 117 10.13 -0.46 1.75
CA LEU A 117 10.27 -1.58 0.83
C LEU A 117 11.50 -1.46 -0.07
N GLY A 118 12.18 -0.32 -0.04
CA GLY A 118 13.33 -0.10 -0.90
C GLY A 118 12.98 -0.08 -2.38
N THR A 119 11.78 0.38 -2.70
CA THR A 119 11.25 0.36 -4.06
C THR A 119 10.79 1.78 -4.42
N PRO A 120 11.11 2.26 -5.62
CA PRO A 120 10.69 3.62 -5.99
C PRO A 120 9.20 3.74 -6.20
N ILE A 121 8.67 4.94 -5.97
CA ILE A 121 7.27 5.23 -6.21
C ILE A 121 7.00 5.13 -7.71
N PRO A 122 5.89 4.48 -8.12
CA PRO A 122 5.58 4.34 -9.54
C PRO A 122 5.45 5.71 -10.23
N PRO A 123 5.98 5.85 -11.45
CA PRO A 123 5.96 7.14 -12.13
C PRO A 123 4.57 7.72 -12.37
N PHE A 124 3.54 6.88 -12.51
CA PHE A 124 2.20 7.40 -12.79
C PHE A 124 1.69 8.30 -11.66
N VAL A 125 2.18 8.09 -10.44
CA VAL A 125 1.78 8.93 -9.30
C VAL A 125 2.19 10.37 -9.54
N PHE A 126 3.42 10.58 -10.01
CA PHE A 126 3.91 11.93 -10.24
C PHE A 126 3.24 12.58 -11.45
N ARG A 127 2.92 11.79 -12.48
CA ARG A 127 2.23 12.34 -13.62
C ARG A 127 0.85 12.87 -13.27
N GLU A 128 0.12 12.14 -12.44
CA GLU A 128 -1.18 12.60 -11.97
C GLU A 128 -1.05 13.86 -11.13
N THR A 129 -0.03 13.92 -10.28
CA THR A 129 0.21 15.09 -9.47
C THR A 129 0.50 16.32 -10.34
N GLU A 130 1.28 16.15 -11.40
CA GLU A 130 1.63 17.24 -12.29
C GLU A 130 0.43 17.70 -13.09
N ASN A 131 -0.43 16.79 -13.49
CA ASN A 131 -1.58 17.11 -14.34
C ASN A 131 -2.81 17.51 -13.54
N GLY A 132 -2.78 17.35 -12.26
CA GLY A 132 -3.95 17.51 -11.41
C GLY A 132 -4.26 18.91 -10.95
N HIS A 133 -3.63 19.90 -11.51
CA HIS A 133 -3.92 21.27 -11.10
C HIS A 133 -3.80 22.25 -12.20
#